data_28abcdf91cd2103edeef9f14fc4373ca
#
_entry.id   28abcdf91cd2103edeef9f14fc4373ca
#
_cell.length_a   1.000
_cell.length_b   1.000
_cell.length_c   1.000
_cell.angle_alpha   90.00
_cell.angle_beta   90.00
_cell.angle_gamma   90.00
#
_symmetry.space_group_name_H-M   'P 1'
#
loop_
_entity.id
_entity.type
_entity.pdbx_description
1 polymer ?
#
loop_
_entity_poly.entity_id
_entity_poly.type
_entity_poly.pdbx_seq_one_letter_code
_entity_poly.pdbx_strand_id
1 'polypeptide(L)'
;MATIGIYSLVATLLWGRLLFGIQLTVVHPAMFVLSIPATVLTFGALGFLFAVCFVRFRAAWALGNMFEYPVWLICGFLVPLTFFPGWVRPISWILAPTWGMNAIRESSLGGSPLPDLLMCFALGSAYIALGFLVMERLLRAARERAALSLT
;
A
#
# COMPACT_ATOMS: atom_id res chain seq x y z
N MET A 1 -12.10 -8.10 -4.70
CA MET A 1 -10.69 -8.36 -4.35
C MET A 1 -10.40 -8.11 -2.86
N ALA A 2 -10.81 -6.98 -2.27
CA ALA A 2 -10.58 -6.68 -0.83
C ALA A 2 -11.18 -7.72 0.13
N THR A 3 -12.37 -8.25 -0.16
CA THR A 3 -13.04 -9.28 0.64
C THR A 3 -12.25 -10.58 0.74
N ILE A 4 -11.61 -11.01 -0.37
CA ILE A 4 -10.76 -12.21 -0.40
C ILE A 4 -9.52 -12.01 0.47
N GLY A 5 -8.93 -10.81 0.45
CA GLY A 5 -7.78 -10.46 1.29
C GLY A 5 -8.11 -10.52 2.78
N ILE A 6 -9.26 -9.99 3.19
CA ILE A 6 -9.72 -10.05 4.59
C ILE A 6 -9.98 -11.50 5.02
N TYR A 7 -10.66 -12.28 4.18
CA TYR A 7 -10.89 -13.70 4.45
C TYR A 7 -9.57 -14.48 4.61
N SER A 8 -8.62 -14.27 3.70
CA SER A 8 -7.29 -14.89 3.76
C SER A 8 -6.54 -14.52 5.03
N LEU A 9 -6.61 -13.25 5.45
CA LEU A 9 -5.97 -12.78 6.68
C LEU A 9 -6.60 -13.43 7.92
N VAL A 10 -7.92 -13.45 8.02
CA VAL A 10 -8.63 -14.10 9.12
C VAL A 10 -8.32 -15.60 9.16
N ALA A 11 -8.35 -16.27 8.01
CA ALA A 11 -8.02 -17.68 7.90
C ALA A 11 -6.58 -17.96 8.36
N THR A 12 -5.61 -17.15 7.92
CA THR A 12 -4.20 -17.30 8.32
C THR A 12 -4.01 -17.11 9.82
N LEU A 13 -4.69 -16.13 10.43
CA LEU A 13 -4.63 -15.90 11.88
C LEU A 13 -5.25 -17.06 12.66
N LEU A 14 -6.39 -17.59 12.21
CA LEU A 14 -7.04 -18.77 12.82
C LEU A 14 -6.14 -20.01 12.73
N TRP A 15 -5.59 -20.29 11.56
CA TRP A 15 -4.68 -21.44 11.37
C TRP A 15 -3.38 -21.27 12.17
N GLY A 16 -2.81 -20.06 12.22
CA GLY A 16 -1.64 -19.76 13.05
C GLY A 16 -1.87 -20.05 14.53
N ARG A 17 -3.06 -19.70 15.02
CA ARG A 17 -3.44 -19.98 16.42
C ARG A 17 -3.71 -21.46 16.67
N LEU A 18 -4.41 -22.15 15.76
CA LEU A 18 -4.82 -23.56 15.94
C LEU A 18 -3.65 -24.54 15.77
N LEU A 19 -2.79 -24.32 14.76
CA LEU A 19 -1.71 -25.25 14.43
C LEU A 19 -0.41 -24.96 15.20
N PHE A 20 -0.11 -23.68 15.42
CA PHE A 20 1.18 -23.27 16.01
C PHE A 20 1.03 -22.76 17.44
N GLY A 21 -0.18 -22.67 17.98
CA GLY A 21 -0.42 -22.21 19.35
C GLY A 21 0.06 -20.77 19.58
N ILE A 22 0.20 -19.96 18.52
CA ILE A 22 0.68 -18.60 18.61
C ILE A 22 -0.37 -17.75 19.34
N GLN A 23 -0.05 -17.34 20.56
CA GLN A 23 -0.87 -16.41 21.32
C GLN A 23 -0.61 -15.01 20.79
N LEU A 24 -1.51 -14.52 19.93
CA LEU A 24 -1.50 -13.13 19.49
C LEU A 24 -2.02 -12.26 20.63
N THR A 25 -1.12 -11.82 21.49
CA THR A 25 -1.43 -10.76 22.47
C THR A 25 -1.39 -9.42 21.75
N VAL A 26 -2.54 -8.98 21.25
CA VAL A 26 -2.65 -7.63 20.65
C VAL A 26 -2.86 -6.64 21.78
N VAL A 27 -1.89 -5.77 22.03
CA VAL A 27 -1.93 -4.78 23.11
C VAL A 27 -3.01 -3.71 22.85
N HIS A 28 -3.14 -3.27 21.59
CA HIS A 28 -4.12 -2.27 21.17
C HIS A 28 -5.06 -2.82 20.08
N PRO A 29 -6.10 -3.62 20.44
CA PRO A 29 -6.94 -4.31 19.46
C PRO A 29 -7.72 -3.34 18.54
N ALA A 30 -8.16 -2.20 19.05
CA ALA A 30 -8.88 -1.21 18.26
C ALA A 30 -7.98 -0.60 17.17
N MET A 31 -6.72 -0.25 17.52
CA MET A 31 -5.76 0.30 16.57
C MET A 31 -5.30 -0.75 15.54
N PHE A 32 -5.17 -2.00 15.98
CA PHE A 32 -4.86 -3.12 15.10
C PHE A 32 -5.93 -3.31 14.01
N VAL A 33 -7.21 -3.33 14.42
CA VAL A 33 -8.34 -3.46 13.48
C VAL A 33 -8.43 -2.26 12.53
N LEU A 34 -8.09 -1.05 12.99
CA LEU A 34 -8.12 0.16 12.17
C LEU A 34 -6.94 0.22 11.18
N SER A 35 -5.76 -0.25 11.58
CA SER A 35 -4.56 -0.20 10.75
C SER A 35 -4.64 -1.14 9.53
N ILE A 36 -5.38 -2.25 9.62
CA ILE A 36 -5.55 -3.17 8.49
C ILE A 36 -6.25 -2.50 7.29
N PRO A 37 -7.48 -1.95 7.41
CA PRO A 37 -8.13 -1.28 6.29
C PRO A 37 -7.37 -0.04 5.82
N ALA A 38 -6.72 0.71 6.73
CA ALA A 38 -5.87 1.84 6.37
C ALA A 38 -4.73 1.41 5.44
N THR A 39 -4.04 0.33 5.78
CA THR A 39 -2.96 -0.24 4.96
C THR A 39 -3.48 -0.70 3.60
N VAL A 40 -4.61 -1.40 3.55
CA VAL A 40 -5.24 -1.86 2.30
C VAL A 40 -5.63 -0.68 1.40
N LEU A 41 -6.21 0.38 1.98
CA LEU A 41 -6.57 1.59 1.24
C LEU A 41 -5.35 2.30 0.64
N THR A 42 -4.25 2.39 1.38
CA THR A 42 -3.01 3.02 0.88
C THR A 42 -2.30 2.19 -0.17
N PHE A 43 -2.37 0.85 -0.10
CA PHE A 43 -1.96 -0.02 -1.20
C PHE A 43 -2.81 0.23 -2.45
N GLY A 44 -4.12 0.35 -2.29
CA GLY A 44 -5.03 0.70 -3.37
C GLY A 44 -4.72 2.06 -3.99
N ALA A 45 -4.40 3.07 -3.17
CA ALA A 45 -4.01 4.41 -3.61
C ALA A 45 -2.69 4.39 -4.40
N LEU A 46 -1.70 3.64 -3.95
CA LEU A 46 -0.44 3.44 -4.66
C LEU A 46 -0.67 2.71 -6.00
N GLY A 47 -1.49 1.64 -5.98
CA GLY A 47 -1.87 0.93 -7.20
C GLY A 47 -2.61 1.81 -8.20
N PHE A 48 -3.51 2.68 -7.72
CA PHE A 48 -4.20 3.67 -8.56
C PHE A 48 -3.20 4.64 -9.21
N LEU A 49 -2.26 5.18 -8.45
CA LEU A 49 -1.21 6.06 -8.97
C LEU A 49 -0.39 5.36 -10.07
N PHE A 50 0.05 4.13 -9.84
CA PHE A 50 0.77 3.35 -10.85
C PHE A 50 -0.08 3.07 -12.08
N ALA A 51 -1.35 2.69 -11.90
CA ALA A 51 -2.26 2.44 -13.02
C ALA A 51 -2.39 3.67 -13.92
N VAL A 52 -2.57 4.86 -13.34
CA VAL A 52 -2.65 6.11 -14.10
C VAL A 52 -1.34 6.46 -14.79
N CYS A 53 -0.19 6.26 -14.12
CA CYS A 53 1.13 6.51 -14.72
C CYS A 53 1.41 5.56 -15.89
N PHE A 54 0.97 4.31 -15.80
CA PHE A 54 1.26 3.29 -16.79
C PHE A 54 0.27 3.24 -17.96
N VAL A 55 -0.87 3.93 -17.89
CA VAL A 55 -1.85 4.00 -19.00
C VAL A 55 -1.22 4.35 -20.34
N ARG A 56 -0.15 5.15 -20.34
CA ARG A 56 0.55 5.55 -21.58
C ARG A 56 1.43 4.43 -22.18
N PHE A 57 1.78 3.40 -21.43
CA PHE A 57 2.69 2.36 -21.87
C PHE A 57 1.93 1.13 -22.35
N ARG A 58 2.28 0.61 -23.55
CA ARG A 58 1.67 -0.60 -24.10
C ARG A 58 1.92 -1.85 -23.24
N ALA A 59 2.99 -1.84 -22.45
CA ALA A 59 3.39 -2.91 -21.54
C ALA A 59 3.00 -2.61 -20.07
N ALA A 60 1.96 -1.81 -19.84
CA ALA A 60 1.53 -1.39 -18.50
C ALA A 60 1.35 -2.55 -17.51
N TRP A 61 0.80 -3.67 -17.98
CA TRP A 61 0.60 -4.87 -17.17
C TRP A 61 1.93 -5.52 -16.72
N ALA A 62 2.90 -5.61 -17.63
CA ALA A 62 4.21 -6.18 -17.31
C ALA A 62 4.99 -5.29 -16.33
N LEU A 63 4.89 -3.97 -16.49
CA LEU A 63 5.49 -3.01 -15.56
C LEU A 63 4.85 -3.10 -14.17
N GLY A 64 3.51 -3.21 -14.09
CA GLY A 64 2.80 -3.39 -12.83
C GLY A 64 3.31 -4.59 -12.04
N ASN A 65 3.38 -5.75 -12.69
CA ASN A 65 3.89 -6.98 -12.06
C ASN A 65 5.37 -6.88 -11.68
N MET A 66 6.19 -6.21 -12.48
CA MET A 66 7.61 -6.02 -12.18
C MET A 66 7.84 -5.18 -10.91
N PHE A 67 6.99 -4.17 -10.67
CA PHE A 67 7.08 -3.32 -9.49
C PHE A 67 6.41 -3.93 -8.25
N GLU A 68 5.47 -4.83 -8.40
CA GLU A 68 4.69 -5.42 -7.31
C GLU A 68 5.58 -6.10 -6.26
N TYR A 69 6.47 -6.99 -6.67
CA TYR A 69 7.36 -7.72 -5.76
C TYR A 69 8.36 -6.82 -5.02
N PRO A 70 9.10 -5.91 -5.69
CA PRO A 70 9.97 -4.95 -5.02
C PRO A 70 9.22 -4.07 -4.01
N VAL A 71 8.01 -3.61 -4.33
CA VAL A 71 7.19 -2.81 -3.41
C VAL A 71 6.85 -3.60 -2.15
N TRP A 72 6.43 -4.86 -2.28
CA TRP A 72 6.11 -5.70 -1.12
C TRP A 72 7.32 -5.94 -0.22
N LEU A 73 8.50 -6.15 -0.80
CA LEU A 73 9.75 -6.30 -0.04
C LEU A 73 10.12 -5.01 0.68
N ILE A 74 10.14 -3.88 -0.04
CA ILE A 74 10.57 -2.58 0.47
C ILE A 74 9.60 -2.01 1.50
N CYS A 75 8.29 -2.31 1.39
CA CYS A 75 7.29 -1.94 2.39
C CYS A 75 7.41 -2.74 3.70
N GLY A 76 8.32 -3.72 3.77
CA GLY A 76 8.49 -4.53 4.98
C GLY A 76 7.37 -5.55 5.20
N PHE A 77 6.62 -5.90 4.14
CA PHE A 77 5.51 -6.86 4.24
C PHE A 77 6.02 -8.27 4.52
N LEU A 78 7.06 -8.70 3.80
CA LEU A 78 7.65 -10.04 3.94
C LEU A 78 8.78 -10.07 4.95
N VAL A 79 9.62 -9.03 4.98
CA VAL A 79 10.81 -8.97 5.83
C VAL A 79 10.86 -7.62 6.54
N PRO A 80 11.11 -7.59 7.87
CA PRO A 80 11.27 -6.33 8.59
C PRO A 80 12.38 -5.45 7.99
N LEU A 81 12.15 -4.14 7.92
CA LEU A 81 13.10 -3.18 7.36
C LEU A 81 14.46 -3.16 8.06
N THR A 82 14.55 -3.71 9.27
CA THR A 82 15.79 -3.83 10.04
C THR A 82 16.84 -4.74 9.38
N PHE A 83 16.40 -5.68 8.53
CA PHE A 83 17.28 -6.59 7.81
C PHE A 83 17.83 -6.02 6.50
N PHE A 84 17.28 -4.87 6.05
CA PHE A 84 17.74 -4.25 4.80
C PHE A 84 18.89 -3.26 5.03
N PRO A 85 19.75 -3.08 3.99
CA PRO A 85 20.78 -2.06 4.00
C PRO A 85 20.19 -0.66 4.22
N GLY A 86 20.94 0.24 4.87
CA GLY A 86 20.46 1.57 5.26
C GLY A 86 19.92 2.44 4.12
N TRP A 87 20.36 2.21 2.87
CA TRP A 87 19.89 2.95 1.69
C TRP A 87 18.44 2.61 1.27
N VAL A 88 17.89 1.47 1.72
CA VAL A 88 16.49 1.08 1.45
C VAL A 88 15.51 1.88 2.31
N ARG A 89 15.91 2.29 3.51
CA ARG A 89 15.05 3.02 4.45
C ARG A 89 14.43 4.30 3.89
N PRO A 90 15.18 5.22 3.25
CA PRO A 90 14.57 6.43 2.69
C PRO A 90 13.57 6.12 1.58
N ILE A 91 13.78 5.05 0.81
CA ILE A 91 12.83 4.62 -0.23
C ILE A 91 11.55 4.10 0.42
N SER A 92 11.67 3.29 1.47
CA SER A 92 10.51 2.75 2.18
C SER A 92 9.68 3.83 2.88
N TRP A 93 10.29 4.93 3.33
CA TRP A 93 9.57 6.04 3.96
C TRP A 93 8.65 6.81 3.00
N ILE A 94 8.98 6.80 1.73
CA ILE A 94 8.12 7.38 0.69
C ILE A 94 6.88 6.51 0.44
N LEU A 95 6.96 5.19 0.73
CA LEU A 95 5.86 4.28 0.50
C LEU A 95 4.86 4.29 1.68
N ALA A 96 3.64 4.76 1.43
CA ALA A 96 2.57 4.79 2.44
C ALA A 96 2.29 3.42 3.09
N PRO A 97 2.29 2.28 2.35
CA PRO A 97 2.09 0.97 2.94
C PRO A 97 3.12 0.58 4.00
N THR A 98 4.33 1.13 3.96
CA THR A 98 5.37 0.91 4.99
C THR A 98 4.89 1.38 6.36
N TRP A 99 4.30 2.56 6.42
CA TRP A 99 3.75 3.13 7.65
C TRP A 99 2.53 2.34 8.13
N GLY A 100 1.71 1.85 7.21
CA GLY A 100 0.60 0.96 7.55
C GLY A 100 1.07 -0.35 8.20
N MET A 101 2.12 -0.96 7.65
CA MET A 101 2.72 -2.17 8.23
C MET A 101 3.37 -1.93 9.59
N ASN A 102 4.02 -0.78 9.77
CA ASN A 102 4.56 -0.39 11.08
C ASN A 102 3.44 -0.19 12.09
N ALA A 103 2.36 0.50 11.73
CA ALA A 103 1.19 0.68 12.59
C ALA A 103 0.57 -0.67 13.04
N ILE A 104 0.48 -1.66 12.14
CA ILE A 104 0.02 -3.01 12.46
C ILE A 104 0.98 -3.68 13.48
N ARG A 105 2.28 -3.58 13.27
CA ARG A 105 3.28 -4.18 14.17
C ARG A 105 3.28 -3.49 15.54
N GLU A 106 3.29 -2.16 15.59
CA GLU A 106 3.29 -1.41 16.84
C GLU A 106 1.99 -1.61 17.63
N SER A 107 0.84 -1.72 16.97
CA SER A 107 -0.42 -2.03 17.64
C SER A 107 -0.42 -3.41 18.28
N SER A 108 0.33 -4.37 17.74
CA SER A 108 0.46 -5.72 18.32
C SER A 108 1.54 -5.79 19.40
N LEU A 109 2.64 -5.05 19.27
CA LEU A 109 3.80 -5.10 20.16
C LEU A 109 3.75 -4.09 21.33
N GLY A 110 2.75 -3.20 21.37
CA GLY A 110 2.60 -2.20 22.45
C GLY A 110 3.33 -0.90 22.22
N GLY A 111 3.68 -0.56 20.97
CA GLY A 111 4.20 0.73 20.58
C GLY A 111 3.13 1.81 20.42
N SER A 112 3.47 2.93 19.79
CA SER A 112 2.55 4.03 19.48
C SER A 112 2.13 4.03 18.01
N PRO A 113 1.05 3.34 17.61
CA PRO A 113 0.66 3.18 16.21
C PRO A 113 0.08 4.46 15.58
N LEU A 114 -0.28 5.47 16.39
CA LEU A 114 -0.91 6.70 15.93
C LEU A 114 -0.08 7.51 14.91
N PRO A 115 1.22 7.82 15.15
CA PRO A 115 2.01 8.59 14.20
C PRO A 115 2.17 7.84 12.86
N ASP A 116 2.35 6.52 12.89
CA ASP A 116 2.47 5.71 11.69
C ASP A 116 1.17 5.68 10.89
N LEU A 117 0.04 5.60 11.58
CA LEU A 117 -1.28 5.65 10.97
C LEU A 117 -1.55 7.00 10.29
N LEU A 118 -1.18 8.11 10.95
CA LEU A 118 -1.30 9.46 10.38
C LEU A 118 -0.44 9.62 9.13
N MET A 119 0.83 9.18 9.16
CA MET A 119 1.70 9.20 7.99
C MET A 119 1.17 8.32 6.85
N CYS A 120 0.63 7.16 7.19
CA CYS A 120 -0.02 6.28 6.22
C CYS A 120 -1.17 7.00 5.48
N PHE A 121 -2.07 7.67 6.21
CA PHE A 121 -3.18 8.43 5.61
C PHE A 121 -2.69 9.66 4.85
N ALA A 122 -1.72 10.40 5.36
CA ALA A 122 -1.16 11.58 4.70
C ALA A 122 -0.55 11.22 3.33
N LEU A 123 0.29 10.19 3.29
CA LEU A 123 0.88 9.72 2.05
C LEU A 123 -0.15 9.08 1.11
N GLY A 124 -1.11 8.31 1.64
CA GLY A 124 -2.19 7.73 0.85
C GLY A 124 -3.05 8.79 0.18
N SER A 125 -3.42 9.85 0.90
CA SER A 125 -4.17 10.98 0.33
C SER A 125 -3.35 11.75 -0.72
N ALA A 126 -2.04 11.92 -0.50
CA ALA A 126 -1.14 12.52 -1.48
C ALA A 126 -1.09 11.69 -2.78
N TYR A 127 -1.05 10.35 -2.69
CA TYR A 127 -1.07 9.48 -3.88
C TYR A 127 -2.38 9.61 -4.66
N ILE A 128 -3.51 9.67 -3.96
CA ILE A 128 -4.81 9.87 -4.60
C ILE A 128 -4.85 11.23 -5.31
N ALA A 129 -4.43 12.30 -4.64
CA ALA A 129 -4.37 13.64 -5.22
C ALA A 129 -3.46 13.70 -6.44
N LEU A 130 -2.25 13.14 -6.37
CA LEU A 130 -1.34 13.03 -7.50
C LEU A 130 -1.93 12.22 -8.65
N GLY A 131 -2.57 11.08 -8.34
CA GLY A 131 -3.23 10.24 -9.33
C GLY A 131 -4.32 11.00 -10.10
N PHE A 132 -5.16 11.75 -9.40
CA PHE A 132 -6.17 12.60 -10.04
C PHE A 132 -5.57 13.70 -10.90
N LEU A 133 -4.53 14.38 -10.43
CA LEU A 133 -3.84 15.42 -11.21
C LEU A 133 -3.24 14.86 -12.51
N VAL A 134 -2.58 13.72 -12.44
CA VAL A 134 -2.01 13.04 -13.61
C VAL A 134 -3.12 12.58 -14.56
N MET A 135 -4.20 12.01 -14.02
CA MET A 135 -5.35 11.57 -14.81
C MET A 135 -6.01 12.73 -15.56
N GLU A 136 -6.23 13.88 -14.90
CA GLU A 136 -6.78 15.06 -15.55
C GLU A 136 -5.90 15.56 -16.70
N ARG A 137 -4.57 15.61 -16.50
CA ARG A 137 -3.62 16.00 -17.54
C ARG A 137 -3.67 15.05 -18.74
N LEU A 138 -3.73 13.75 -18.49
CA LEU A 138 -3.84 12.74 -19.55
C LEU A 138 -5.14 12.86 -20.34
N LEU A 139 -6.26 13.10 -19.64
CA LEU A 139 -7.57 13.30 -20.28
C LEU A 139 -7.61 14.58 -21.13
N ARG A 140 -7.03 15.68 -20.67
CA ARG A 140 -6.93 16.94 -21.45
C ARG A 140 -6.09 16.71 -22.70
N ALA A 141 -4.90 16.11 -22.57
CA ALA A 141 -4.04 15.82 -23.71
C ALA A 141 -4.69 14.85 -24.72
N ALA A 142 -5.50 13.89 -24.26
CA ALA A 142 -6.24 12.98 -25.14
C ALA A 142 -7.36 13.70 -25.91
N ARG A 143 -8.08 14.63 -25.27
CA ARG A 143 -9.14 15.44 -25.91
C ARG A 143 -8.56 16.36 -26.98
N GLU A 144 -7.44 17.03 -26.72
CA GLU A 144 -6.77 17.89 -27.67
C GLU A 144 -6.33 17.13 -28.93
N ARG A 145 -5.79 15.92 -28.75
CA ARG A 145 -5.40 15.06 -29.89
C ARG A 145 -6.58 14.56 -30.70
N ALA A 146 -7.69 14.21 -30.02
CA ALA A 146 -8.92 13.78 -30.71
C ALA A 146 -9.53 14.92 -31.52
N ALA A 147 -9.51 16.17 -31.02
CA ALA A 147 -9.99 17.34 -31.75
C ALA A 147 -9.17 17.63 -33.01
N LEU A 148 -7.85 17.43 -32.96
CA LEU A 148 -6.96 17.60 -34.12
C LEU A 148 -7.09 16.52 -35.20
N SER A 149 -7.62 15.35 -34.86
CA SER A 149 -7.83 14.27 -35.82
C SER A 149 -9.16 14.37 -36.59
N LEU A 150 -10.02 15.32 -36.21
CA LEU A 150 -11.34 15.56 -36.85
C LEU A 150 -11.33 16.78 -37.80
N THR A 151 -10.21 17.49 -37.90
CA THR A 151 -9.95 18.59 -38.86
C THR A 151 -8.99 18.13 -39.95
#